data_b0aafc1d4e3ac36732ff78019c0fd52a
#
_entry.id   b0aafc1d4e3ac36732ff78019c0fd52a
#
_cell.length_a   1.000
_cell.length_b   1.000
_cell.length_c   1.000
_cell.angle_alpha   90.00
_cell.angle_beta   90.00
_cell.angle_gamma   90.00
#
_symmetry.space_group_name_H-M   'P 1'
#
loop_
_entity.id
_entity.type
_entity.pdbx_description
1 polymer ?
#
loop_
_entity_poly.entity_id
_entity_poly.type
_entity_poly.pdbx_seq_one_letter_code
_entity_poly.pdbx_strand_id
1 'polypeptide(L)'
;MNSTTAPRTPTLVPTRADWRRDIPEPRRRRLRTWLWSIAALTLGVLIVGGITRLTESGLSIVDWDPLMGVIPPLDDAQWQAAFDRYRQFPEYQQLRRGMTLSEFRFIFFWEYVHRLLARGIGVVFLVPFAAFAARGYFNRPLAARVLLLFGLGAMQGVMGWLMVASGLVDRPSVSHLRLAAHLSLAFLIFGYALWLIRDLSTGAQQTAVAAPIRRSLGRASLLVGGLLGLQIIWGAFVAGLEAGFIFNTFPLMGGRLVPATLLQLEPALRNFIDNPAAVQWVHRVLGTVLALAVAVVYLRVRRLDVDPASRRLAGVLLALVAAQYLLGVLTLLLHVPVSIAVVHQAAALVIFGAWTAWTHHVHNLRAA
;
A
#
# COMPACT_ATOMS: atom_id res chain seq x y z
N MET A 1 24.69 2.03 68.16
CA MET A 1 24.94 2.70 66.87
C MET A 1 24.03 2.02 65.78
N ASN A 2 22.80 2.54 65.56
CA ASN A 2 21.86 2.06 64.61
C ASN A 2 21.96 2.95 63.35
N SER A 3 22.51 2.46 62.28
CA SER A 3 22.52 3.13 60.98
C SER A 3 21.21 2.81 60.25
N THR A 4 20.26 3.75 60.29
CA THR A 4 19.06 3.75 59.46
C THR A 4 19.45 4.11 58.03
N THR A 5 19.50 3.11 57.14
CA THR A 5 19.62 3.34 55.70
C THR A 5 18.29 3.89 55.16
N ALA A 6 18.32 5.15 54.72
CA ALA A 6 17.19 5.79 54.03
C ALA A 6 16.81 5.00 52.75
N PRO A 7 15.51 4.87 52.43
CA PRO A 7 15.09 4.19 51.23
C PRO A 7 15.56 4.99 50.00
N ARG A 8 16.29 4.32 49.07
CA ARG A 8 16.69 4.90 47.78
C ARG A 8 15.43 5.17 46.97
N THR A 9 15.17 6.43 46.70
CA THR A 9 14.15 6.89 45.75
C THR A 9 14.46 6.22 44.40
N PRO A 10 13.48 5.56 43.75
CA PRO A 10 13.71 4.97 42.44
C PRO A 10 14.05 6.10 41.48
N THR A 11 15.24 6.06 40.92
CA THR A 11 15.65 6.93 39.81
C THR A 11 14.70 6.68 38.65
N LEU A 12 13.81 7.63 38.39
CA LEU A 12 12.94 7.65 37.21
C LEU A 12 13.86 7.62 35.98
N VAL A 13 13.92 6.48 35.33
CA VAL A 13 14.50 6.36 33.96
C VAL A 13 13.80 7.41 33.12
N PRO A 14 14.50 8.37 32.50
CA PRO A 14 13.86 9.39 31.69
C PRO A 14 13.07 8.71 30.58
N THR A 15 11.75 8.71 30.73
CA THR A 15 10.84 8.33 29.65
C THR A 15 11.20 9.20 28.44
N ARG A 16 11.51 8.60 27.28
CA ARG A 16 11.73 9.34 26.02
C ARG A 16 10.71 10.47 25.96
N ALA A 17 11.19 11.71 26.06
CA ALA A 17 10.33 12.89 26.08
C ALA A 17 9.32 12.76 24.94
N ASP A 18 8.04 12.76 25.27
CA ASP A 18 6.98 12.60 24.25
C ASP A 18 6.99 13.87 23.39
N TRP A 19 7.73 13.81 22.28
CA TRP A 19 7.93 14.90 21.31
C TRP A 19 6.63 15.56 20.84
N ARG A 20 5.49 14.86 21.02
CA ARG A 20 4.14 15.32 20.63
C ARG A 20 3.64 16.41 21.55
N ARG A 21 4.06 16.40 22.83
CA ARG A 21 3.64 17.40 23.85
C ARG A 21 4.15 18.80 23.54
N ASP A 22 5.28 18.90 22.85
CA ASP A 22 5.88 20.18 22.49
C ASP A 22 5.16 20.88 21.32
N ILE A 23 4.18 20.20 20.68
CA ILE A 23 3.44 20.74 19.54
C ILE A 23 2.02 21.09 19.98
N PRO A 24 1.64 22.39 19.97
CA PRO A 24 0.30 22.84 20.32
C PRO A 24 -0.80 22.19 19.48
N GLU A 25 -1.97 21.92 20.06
CA GLU A 25 -3.08 21.24 19.36
C GLU A 25 -3.50 21.91 18.05
N PRO A 26 -3.60 23.23 17.90
CA PRO A 26 -3.92 23.85 16.62
C PRO A 26 -2.92 23.53 15.52
N ARG A 27 -1.62 23.40 15.85
CA ARG A 27 -0.57 22.99 14.90
C ARG A 27 -0.70 21.51 14.56
N ARG A 28 -0.92 20.65 15.57
CA ARG A 28 -1.18 19.20 15.35
C ARG A 28 -2.37 18.97 14.43
N ARG A 29 -3.46 19.70 14.61
CA ARG A 29 -4.65 19.61 13.76
C ARG A 29 -4.32 19.92 12.30
N ARG A 30 -3.60 21.02 12.02
CA ARG A 30 -3.22 21.40 10.65
C ARG A 30 -2.29 20.37 10.01
N LEU A 31 -1.32 19.84 10.76
CA LEU A 31 -0.42 18.78 10.30
C LEU A 31 -1.19 17.48 9.99
N ARG A 32 -2.15 17.10 10.84
CA ARG A 32 -3.03 15.94 10.57
C ARG A 32 -3.84 16.12 9.28
N THR A 33 -4.45 17.29 9.09
CA THR A 33 -5.22 17.58 7.86
C THR A 33 -4.34 17.46 6.62
N TRP A 34 -3.14 17.99 6.67
CA TRP A 34 -2.16 17.87 5.58
C TRP A 34 -1.76 16.40 5.32
N LEU A 35 -1.45 15.63 6.35
CA LEU A 35 -1.12 14.21 6.21
C LEU A 35 -2.31 13.38 5.69
N TRP A 36 -3.54 13.73 6.09
CA TRP A 36 -4.75 13.11 5.55
C TRP A 36 -4.93 13.41 4.07
N SER A 37 -4.61 14.62 3.58
CA SER A 37 -4.66 14.90 2.14
C SER A 37 -3.64 14.06 1.35
N ILE A 38 -2.45 13.82 1.91
CA ILE A 38 -1.45 12.92 1.31
C ILE A 38 -1.98 11.49 1.26
N ALA A 39 -2.54 10.99 2.37
CA ALA A 39 -3.10 9.63 2.42
C ALA A 39 -4.27 9.46 1.43
N ALA A 40 -5.18 10.44 1.35
CA ALA A 40 -6.32 10.42 0.42
C ALA A 40 -5.85 10.43 -1.05
N LEU A 41 -4.87 11.28 -1.38
CA LEU A 41 -4.27 11.30 -2.72
C LEU A 41 -3.54 10.00 -3.04
N THR A 42 -2.84 9.39 -2.08
CA THR A 42 -2.21 8.08 -2.27
C THR A 42 -3.24 7.00 -2.62
N LEU A 43 -4.40 6.99 -1.94
CA LEU A 43 -5.52 6.11 -2.31
C LEU A 43 -6.04 6.43 -3.72
N GLY A 44 -6.21 7.70 -4.05
CA GLY A 44 -6.66 8.13 -5.39
C GLY A 44 -5.71 7.70 -6.50
N VAL A 45 -4.40 7.90 -6.31
CA VAL A 45 -3.36 7.46 -7.27
C VAL A 45 -3.35 5.95 -7.39
N LEU A 46 -3.51 5.20 -6.29
CA LEU A 46 -3.58 3.73 -6.32
C LEU A 46 -4.80 3.23 -7.10
N ILE A 47 -5.97 3.87 -6.95
CA ILE A 47 -7.18 3.55 -7.72
C ILE A 47 -6.94 3.78 -9.21
N VAL A 48 -6.45 4.96 -9.59
CA VAL A 48 -6.17 5.28 -11.00
C VAL A 48 -5.06 4.40 -11.56
N GLY A 49 -4.02 4.11 -10.78
CA GLY A 49 -2.96 3.16 -11.17
C GLY A 49 -3.48 1.74 -11.40
N GLY A 50 -4.47 1.30 -10.60
CA GLY A 50 -5.18 0.03 -10.83
C GLY A 50 -5.95 0.02 -12.14
N ILE A 51 -6.66 1.10 -12.46
CA ILE A 51 -7.34 1.27 -13.76
C ILE A 51 -6.30 1.26 -14.89
N THR A 52 -5.23 2.05 -14.78
CA THR A 52 -4.15 2.13 -15.76
C THR A 52 -3.55 0.75 -16.04
N ARG A 53 -3.33 -0.08 -14.99
CA ARG A 53 -2.81 -1.44 -15.15
C ARG A 53 -3.81 -2.39 -15.82
N LEU A 54 -5.09 -2.37 -15.38
CA LEU A 54 -6.12 -3.28 -15.87
C LEU A 54 -6.64 -2.91 -17.26
N THR A 55 -6.44 -1.68 -17.71
CA THR A 55 -6.71 -1.24 -19.09
C THR A 55 -5.46 -1.28 -19.97
N GLU A 56 -4.35 -1.82 -19.44
CA GLU A 56 -3.04 -1.88 -20.11
C GLU A 56 -2.62 -0.52 -20.69
N SER A 57 -2.82 0.55 -19.92
CA SER A 57 -2.59 1.93 -20.35
C SER A 57 -1.21 2.46 -19.96
N GLY A 58 -0.41 1.71 -19.20
CA GLY A 58 0.77 2.22 -18.50
C GLY A 58 2.04 2.38 -19.33
N LEU A 59 2.00 2.18 -20.64
CA LEU A 59 3.12 2.34 -21.56
C LEU A 59 2.79 3.28 -22.76
N SER A 60 1.66 3.98 -22.69
CA SER A 60 1.19 4.87 -23.77
C SER A 60 1.97 6.17 -23.87
N ILE A 61 2.53 6.66 -22.74
CA ILE A 61 3.36 7.87 -22.67
C ILE A 61 4.83 7.44 -22.59
N VAL A 62 5.47 7.39 -23.73
CA VAL A 62 6.82 6.86 -23.90
C VAL A 62 7.93 7.83 -23.45
N ASP A 63 7.64 9.13 -23.47
CA ASP A 63 8.59 10.15 -23.03
C ASP A 63 8.58 10.27 -21.49
N TRP A 64 9.78 10.31 -20.90
CA TRP A 64 9.93 10.65 -19.50
C TRP A 64 10.20 12.15 -19.35
N ASP A 65 9.12 12.89 -19.14
CA ASP A 65 9.20 14.32 -18.89
C ASP A 65 8.54 14.66 -17.53
N PRO A 66 9.31 14.69 -16.45
CA PRO A 66 8.77 14.88 -15.10
C PRO A 66 8.18 16.28 -14.88
N LEU A 67 8.65 17.31 -15.58
CA LEU A 67 8.24 18.68 -15.37
C LEU A 67 7.29 19.20 -16.46
N MET A 68 7.63 19.00 -17.74
CA MET A 68 6.87 19.55 -18.87
C MET A 68 5.67 18.67 -19.28
N GLY A 69 5.67 17.38 -18.98
CA GLY A 69 4.58 16.45 -19.30
C GLY A 69 3.29 16.65 -18.46
N VAL A 70 3.02 17.86 -18.01
CA VAL A 70 1.78 18.24 -17.29
C VAL A 70 0.69 18.67 -18.27
N ILE A 71 1.06 19.13 -19.49
CA ILE A 71 0.11 19.55 -20.51
C ILE A 71 -0.07 18.39 -21.50
N PRO A 72 -1.30 17.87 -21.68
CA PRO A 72 -1.56 16.82 -22.66
C PRO A 72 -1.52 17.42 -24.08
N PRO A 73 -1.51 16.59 -25.16
CA PRO A 73 -1.69 17.08 -26.50
C PRO A 73 -2.98 17.88 -26.65
N LEU A 74 -2.91 19.10 -27.23
CA LEU A 74 -4.02 20.04 -27.31
C LEU A 74 -4.74 20.05 -28.67
N ASP A 75 -4.03 19.65 -29.71
CA ASP A 75 -4.55 19.62 -31.10
C ASP A 75 -4.31 18.25 -31.77
N ASP A 76 -4.94 18.03 -32.91
CA ASP A 76 -4.86 16.75 -33.62
C ASP A 76 -3.45 16.43 -34.13
N ALA A 77 -2.64 17.45 -34.46
CA ALA A 77 -1.26 17.25 -34.90
C ALA A 77 -0.39 16.73 -33.74
N GLN A 78 -0.55 17.28 -32.54
CA GLN A 78 0.15 16.83 -31.34
C GLN A 78 -0.30 15.42 -30.93
N TRP A 79 -1.59 15.11 -31.05
CA TRP A 79 -2.12 13.76 -30.80
C TRP A 79 -1.55 12.74 -31.78
N GLN A 80 -1.50 13.09 -33.08
CA GLN A 80 -0.91 12.23 -34.10
C GLN A 80 0.59 12.00 -33.82
N ALA A 81 1.33 13.05 -33.49
CA ALA A 81 2.75 12.94 -33.16
C ALA A 81 3.00 12.07 -31.93
N ALA A 82 2.15 12.16 -30.89
CA ALA A 82 2.25 11.31 -29.70
C ALA A 82 1.97 9.84 -30.07
N PHE A 83 0.96 9.57 -30.89
CA PHE A 83 0.62 8.25 -31.36
C PHE A 83 1.72 7.64 -32.23
N ASP A 84 2.32 8.42 -33.12
CA ASP A 84 3.39 7.95 -34.01
C ASP A 84 4.67 7.61 -33.20
N ARG A 85 4.94 8.31 -32.12
CA ARG A 85 6.00 7.90 -31.17
C ARG A 85 5.67 6.57 -30.47
N TYR A 86 4.45 6.43 -29.93
CA TYR A 86 4.01 5.18 -29.28
C TYR A 86 4.09 3.95 -30.21
N ARG A 87 3.78 4.13 -31.51
CA ARG A 87 3.83 3.06 -32.53
C ARG A 87 5.22 2.47 -32.73
N GLN A 88 6.28 3.12 -32.28
CA GLN A 88 7.66 2.63 -32.37
C GLN A 88 8.03 1.67 -31.26
N PHE A 89 7.20 1.54 -30.21
CA PHE A 89 7.52 0.76 -29.02
C PHE A 89 6.92 -0.66 -29.06
N PRO A 90 7.51 -1.61 -28.27
CA PRO A 90 7.13 -3.02 -28.32
C PRO A 90 5.66 -3.30 -28.05
N GLU A 91 5.00 -2.56 -27.13
CA GLU A 91 3.59 -2.76 -26.81
C GLU A 91 2.70 -2.60 -28.07
N TYR A 92 2.88 -1.51 -28.81
CA TYR A 92 2.14 -1.34 -30.07
C TYR A 92 2.50 -2.41 -31.07
N GLN A 93 3.80 -2.65 -31.29
CA GLN A 93 4.28 -3.53 -32.34
C GLN A 93 3.93 -5.00 -32.13
N GLN A 94 3.81 -5.45 -30.86
CA GLN A 94 3.55 -6.85 -30.54
C GLN A 94 2.09 -7.12 -30.18
N LEU A 95 1.43 -6.19 -29.45
CA LEU A 95 0.11 -6.43 -28.87
C LEU A 95 -1.01 -5.57 -29.47
N ARG A 96 -0.69 -4.38 -30.02
CA ARG A 96 -1.73 -3.38 -30.38
C ARG A 96 -1.66 -2.90 -31.82
N ARG A 97 -1.12 -3.73 -32.72
CA ARG A 97 -1.09 -3.40 -34.15
C ARG A 97 -2.50 -3.15 -34.69
N GLY A 98 -2.67 -2.03 -35.39
CA GLY A 98 -3.98 -1.61 -35.93
C GLY A 98 -4.83 -0.78 -34.98
N MET A 99 -4.33 -0.46 -33.76
CA MET A 99 -4.99 0.48 -32.84
C MET A 99 -5.26 1.81 -33.53
N THR A 100 -6.45 2.35 -33.32
CA THR A 100 -6.86 3.67 -33.81
C THR A 100 -6.38 4.78 -32.90
N LEU A 101 -6.34 6.02 -33.41
CA LEU A 101 -6.02 7.20 -32.61
C LEU A 101 -7.00 7.39 -31.43
N SER A 102 -8.28 7.01 -31.59
CA SER A 102 -9.28 7.09 -30.52
C SER A 102 -8.97 6.13 -29.38
N GLU A 103 -8.58 4.90 -29.68
CA GLU A 103 -8.16 3.91 -28.67
C GLU A 103 -6.86 4.33 -27.99
N PHE A 104 -5.92 4.92 -28.72
CA PHE A 104 -4.70 5.49 -28.15
C PHE A 104 -5.02 6.63 -27.16
N ARG A 105 -5.94 7.55 -27.51
CA ARG A 105 -6.39 8.63 -26.61
C ARG A 105 -6.96 8.07 -25.31
N PHE A 106 -7.68 6.94 -25.35
CA PHE A 106 -8.23 6.30 -24.15
C PHE A 106 -7.12 5.78 -23.21
N ILE A 107 -6.13 5.05 -23.72
CA ILE A 107 -5.02 4.55 -22.87
C ILE A 107 -4.12 5.69 -22.39
N PHE A 108 -3.86 6.68 -23.24
CA PHE A 108 -3.12 7.88 -22.88
C PHE A 108 -3.79 8.63 -21.72
N PHE A 109 -5.11 8.77 -21.74
CA PHE A 109 -5.87 9.46 -20.70
C PHE A 109 -5.63 8.86 -19.31
N TRP A 110 -5.73 7.54 -19.17
CA TRP A 110 -5.54 6.90 -17.86
C TRP A 110 -4.11 7.01 -17.35
N GLU A 111 -3.13 6.84 -18.21
CA GLU A 111 -1.73 7.02 -17.82
C GLU A 111 -1.43 8.48 -17.47
N TYR A 112 -1.93 9.42 -18.26
CA TYR A 112 -1.79 10.85 -18.00
C TYR A 112 -2.37 11.26 -16.65
N VAL A 113 -3.61 10.84 -16.34
CA VAL A 113 -4.25 11.14 -15.05
C VAL A 113 -3.46 10.52 -13.90
N HIS A 114 -2.96 9.28 -14.05
CA HIS A 114 -2.12 8.65 -13.05
C HIS A 114 -0.84 9.46 -12.78
N ARG A 115 -0.13 9.85 -13.83
CA ARG A 115 1.10 10.65 -13.73
C ARG A 115 0.82 12.05 -13.16
N LEU A 116 -0.30 12.68 -13.54
CA LEU A 116 -0.70 14.00 -13.05
C LEU A 116 -0.99 13.97 -11.54
N LEU A 117 -1.77 12.99 -11.08
CA LEU A 117 -2.07 12.81 -9.65
C LEU A 117 -0.80 12.50 -8.84
N ALA A 118 0.12 11.68 -9.37
CA ALA A 118 1.38 11.38 -8.74
C ALA A 118 2.24 12.65 -8.54
N ARG A 119 2.31 13.52 -9.56
CA ARG A 119 2.96 14.85 -9.45
C ARG A 119 2.24 15.74 -8.42
N GLY A 120 0.90 15.70 -8.41
CA GLY A 120 0.07 16.43 -7.46
C GLY A 120 0.39 16.10 -6.01
N ILE A 121 0.70 14.83 -5.69
CA ILE A 121 1.17 14.45 -4.32
C ILE A 121 2.45 15.23 -3.97
N GLY A 122 3.40 15.35 -4.89
CA GLY A 122 4.63 16.12 -4.67
C GLY A 122 4.34 17.58 -4.31
N VAL A 123 3.43 18.23 -5.03
CA VAL A 123 3.03 19.63 -4.77
C VAL A 123 2.31 19.74 -3.41
N VAL A 124 1.33 18.88 -3.14
CA VAL A 124 0.58 18.85 -1.87
C VAL A 124 1.48 18.50 -0.69
N PHE A 125 2.58 17.80 -0.93
CA PHE A 125 3.59 17.56 0.10
C PHE A 125 4.49 18.79 0.28
N LEU A 126 5.17 19.27 -0.76
CA LEU A 126 6.25 20.24 -0.67
C LEU A 126 5.78 21.63 -0.28
N VAL A 127 4.67 22.12 -0.85
CA VAL A 127 4.18 23.49 -0.57
C VAL A 127 3.78 23.66 0.89
N PRO A 128 2.93 22.79 1.49
CA PRO A 128 2.64 22.89 2.92
C PRO A 128 3.86 22.58 3.79
N PHE A 129 4.73 21.62 3.40
CA PHE A 129 5.96 21.32 4.14
C PHE A 129 6.83 22.60 4.31
N ALA A 130 7.10 23.30 3.21
CA ALA A 130 7.86 24.56 3.25
C ALA A 130 7.18 25.63 4.12
N ALA A 131 5.86 25.79 3.97
CA ALA A 131 5.08 26.73 4.76
C ALA A 131 5.09 26.39 6.28
N PHE A 132 5.00 25.12 6.65
CA PHE A 132 5.07 24.68 8.03
C PHE A 132 6.48 24.79 8.61
N ALA A 133 7.51 24.47 7.81
CA ALA A 133 8.91 24.64 8.20
C ALA A 133 9.24 26.10 8.50
N ALA A 134 8.88 27.01 7.60
CA ALA A 134 9.09 28.46 7.76
C ALA A 134 8.38 29.04 8.99
N ARG A 135 7.25 28.42 9.42
CA ARG A 135 6.49 28.84 10.60
C ARG A 135 6.89 28.11 11.90
N GLY A 136 7.95 27.29 11.88
CA GLY A 136 8.44 26.56 13.05
C GLY A 136 7.43 25.52 13.59
N TYR A 137 6.72 24.82 12.72
CA TYR A 137 5.77 23.77 13.13
C TYR A 137 6.47 22.47 13.52
N PHE A 138 7.70 22.26 13.07
CA PHE A 138 8.43 21.02 13.27
C PHE A 138 9.45 21.14 14.39
N ASN A 139 9.35 20.27 15.40
CA ASN A 139 10.49 19.96 16.24
C ASN A 139 11.39 18.91 15.56
N ARG A 140 12.63 18.74 16.03
CA ARG A 140 13.60 17.80 15.41
C ARG A 140 13.04 16.38 15.19
N PRO A 141 12.35 15.72 16.16
CA PRO A 141 11.82 14.38 15.96
C PRO A 141 10.73 14.30 14.89
N LEU A 142 9.86 15.32 14.78
CA LEU A 142 8.82 15.37 13.76
C LEU A 142 9.42 15.67 12.39
N ALA A 143 10.37 16.60 12.30
CA ALA A 143 11.07 16.93 11.06
C ALA A 143 11.71 15.68 10.43
N ALA A 144 12.44 14.89 11.23
CA ALA A 144 13.06 13.66 10.75
C ALA A 144 12.02 12.65 10.20
N ARG A 145 10.86 12.53 10.85
CA ARG A 145 9.77 11.65 10.40
C ARG A 145 9.13 12.11 9.09
N VAL A 146 8.91 13.42 8.97
CA VAL A 146 8.33 14.00 7.76
C VAL A 146 9.32 13.92 6.60
N LEU A 147 10.62 14.14 6.86
CA LEU A 147 11.66 13.95 5.84
C LEU A 147 11.79 12.49 5.40
N LEU A 148 11.60 11.53 6.30
CA LEU A 148 11.51 10.11 5.91
C LEU A 148 10.32 9.86 4.98
N LEU A 149 9.13 10.42 5.29
CA LEU A 149 7.96 10.32 4.41
C LEU A 149 8.24 10.93 3.04
N PHE A 150 8.94 12.07 2.99
CA PHE A 150 9.38 12.70 1.74
C PHE A 150 10.34 11.78 0.94
N GLY A 151 11.34 11.20 1.62
CA GLY A 151 12.29 10.27 0.99
C GLY A 151 11.61 9.03 0.41
N LEU A 152 10.63 8.47 1.13
CA LEU A 152 9.81 7.36 0.61
C LEU A 152 8.99 7.79 -0.62
N GLY A 153 8.43 9.00 -0.61
CA GLY A 153 7.71 9.57 -1.76
C GLY A 153 8.62 9.80 -2.98
N ALA A 154 9.84 10.30 -2.77
CA ALA A 154 10.83 10.47 -3.83
C ALA A 154 11.23 9.10 -4.43
N MET A 155 11.46 8.10 -3.57
CA MET A 155 11.76 6.73 -4.00
C MET A 155 10.59 6.12 -4.79
N GLN A 156 9.33 6.44 -4.43
CA GLN A 156 8.14 6.01 -5.19
C GLN A 156 8.16 6.53 -6.62
N GLY A 157 8.58 7.79 -6.83
CA GLY A 157 8.76 8.37 -8.17
C GLY A 157 9.83 7.63 -8.98
N VAL A 158 10.98 7.34 -8.38
CA VAL A 158 12.06 6.55 -9.01
C VAL A 158 11.58 5.14 -9.35
N MET A 159 10.86 4.48 -8.44
CA MET A 159 10.31 3.15 -8.70
C MET A 159 9.29 3.14 -9.82
N GLY A 160 8.44 4.17 -9.91
CA GLY A 160 7.49 4.32 -11.02
C GLY A 160 8.21 4.47 -12.37
N TRP A 161 9.26 5.28 -12.42
CA TRP A 161 10.10 5.41 -13.60
C TRP A 161 10.77 4.09 -14.00
N LEU A 162 11.42 3.41 -13.05
CA LEU A 162 12.04 2.10 -13.30
C LEU A 162 11.03 1.05 -13.79
N MET A 163 9.79 1.11 -13.27
CA MET A 163 8.72 0.21 -13.68
C MET A 163 8.36 0.43 -15.16
N VAL A 164 8.05 1.67 -15.57
CA VAL A 164 7.72 2.02 -16.96
C VAL A 164 8.88 1.71 -17.89
N ALA A 165 10.10 2.10 -17.53
CA ALA A 165 11.31 1.81 -18.33
C ALA A 165 11.49 0.30 -18.61
N SER A 166 10.98 -0.60 -17.75
CA SER A 166 11.08 -2.03 -17.98
C SER A 166 10.21 -2.56 -19.14
N GLY A 167 9.15 -1.85 -19.49
CA GLY A 167 8.22 -2.23 -20.58
C GLY A 167 8.51 -1.54 -21.91
N LEU A 168 9.48 -0.62 -21.94
CA LEU A 168 9.79 0.16 -23.14
C LEU A 168 10.99 -0.37 -23.95
N VAL A 169 11.74 -1.37 -23.45
CA VAL A 169 12.97 -1.86 -24.11
C VAL A 169 12.69 -3.12 -24.91
N ASP A 170 12.48 -4.27 -24.25
CA ASP A 170 12.40 -5.57 -24.92
C ASP A 170 11.07 -6.30 -24.72
N ARG A 171 10.23 -5.83 -23.82
CA ARG A 171 8.99 -6.50 -23.41
C ARG A 171 7.79 -5.57 -23.59
N PRO A 172 6.66 -6.11 -24.07
CA PRO A 172 5.44 -5.32 -24.25
C PRO A 172 4.67 -5.07 -22.93
N SER A 173 5.25 -5.41 -21.77
CA SER A 173 4.62 -5.27 -20.46
C SER A 173 5.64 -4.88 -19.38
N VAL A 174 5.17 -4.21 -18.33
CA VAL A 174 6.01 -3.87 -17.17
C VAL A 174 6.39 -5.11 -16.37
N SER A 175 7.58 -5.09 -15.77
CA SER A 175 8.04 -6.18 -14.89
C SER A 175 7.12 -6.32 -13.67
N HIS A 176 6.59 -7.53 -13.42
CA HIS A 176 5.76 -7.83 -12.25
C HIS A 176 6.52 -7.64 -10.93
N LEU A 177 7.85 -7.84 -10.90
CA LEU A 177 8.68 -7.58 -9.73
C LEU A 177 8.77 -6.08 -9.42
N ARG A 178 8.95 -5.24 -10.46
CA ARG A 178 8.98 -3.77 -10.29
C ARG A 178 7.60 -3.23 -9.91
N LEU A 179 6.54 -3.81 -10.47
CA LEU A 179 5.16 -3.51 -10.07
C LEU A 179 4.94 -3.83 -8.58
N ALA A 180 5.37 -5.00 -8.11
CA ALA A 180 5.26 -5.38 -6.70
C ALA A 180 6.04 -4.45 -5.77
N ALA A 181 7.25 -4.06 -6.15
CA ALA A 181 8.06 -3.12 -5.38
C ALA A 181 7.39 -1.73 -5.32
N HIS A 182 6.92 -1.22 -6.47
CA HIS A 182 6.22 0.06 -6.55
C HIS A 182 4.93 0.07 -5.72
N LEU A 183 4.10 -0.97 -5.85
CA LEU A 183 2.86 -1.10 -5.09
C LEU A 183 3.13 -1.22 -3.59
N SER A 184 4.07 -2.09 -3.17
CA SER A 184 4.42 -2.27 -1.76
C SER A 184 4.92 -0.98 -1.12
N LEU A 185 5.72 -0.20 -1.84
CA LEU A 185 6.20 1.10 -1.37
C LEU A 185 5.04 2.10 -1.20
N ALA A 186 4.04 2.10 -2.10
CA ALA A 186 2.84 2.93 -1.95
C ALA A 186 2.05 2.57 -0.67
N PHE A 187 1.93 1.27 -0.35
CA PHE A 187 1.31 0.81 0.90
C PHE A 187 2.11 1.27 2.14
N LEU A 188 3.43 1.19 2.10
CA LEU A 188 4.29 1.68 3.18
C LEU A 188 4.15 3.19 3.39
N ILE A 189 4.14 3.98 2.32
CA ILE A 189 3.93 5.45 2.38
C ILE A 189 2.58 5.76 3.03
N PHE A 190 1.51 5.10 2.58
CA PHE A 190 0.17 5.28 3.14
C PHE A 190 0.12 4.90 4.63
N GLY A 191 0.63 3.73 4.99
CA GLY A 191 0.66 3.26 6.39
C GLY A 191 1.51 4.18 7.27
N TYR A 192 2.65 4.66 6.77
CA TYR A 192 3.50 5.57 7.52
C TYR A 192 2.84 6.95 7.71
N ALA A 193 2.16 7.48 6.70
CA ALA A 193 1.36 8.71 6.84
C ALA A 193 0.25 8.53 7.90
N LEU A 194 -0.49 7.41 7.87
CA LEU A 194 -1.49 7.09 8.89
C LEU A 194 -0.88 6.94 10.29
N TRP A 195 0.31 6.34 10.40
CA TRP A 195 1.02 6.26 11.68
C TRP A 195 1.32 7.63 12.25
N LEU A 196 1.83 8.57 11.44
CA LEU A 196 2.09 9.96 11.86
C LEU A 196 0.80 10.70 12.23
N ILE A 197 -0.28 10.49 11.48
CA ILE A 197 -1.60 11.06 11.82
C ILE A 197 -2.04 10.58 13.20
N ARG A 198 -1.90 9.29 13.49
CA ARG A 198 -2.27 8.72 14.78
C ARG A 198 -1.34 9.22 15.89
N ASP A 199 -0.05 9.33 15.63
CA ASP A 199 0.90 9.92 16.57
C ASP A 199 0.50 11.34 16.95
N LEU A 200 0.09 12.16 16.01
CA LEU A 200 -0.37 13.53 16.22
C LEU A 200 -1.78 13.62 16.83
N SER A 201 -2.55 12.50 16.82
CA SER A 201 -3.92 12.44 17.35
C SER A 201 -3.98 11.93 18.79
N THR A 202 -3.02 11.13 19.22
CA THR A 202 -3.06 10.49 20.53
C THR A 202 -2.86 11.50 21.65
N GLY A 203 -3.90 11.73 22.45
CA GLY A 203 -3.83 12.33 23.76
C GLY A 203 -3.22 11.38 24.81
N ALA A 204 -2.90 11.89 25.99
CA ALA A 204 -2.08 11.23 27.00
C ALA A 204 -2.68 9.99 27.70
N GLN A 205 -3.92 9.61 27.47
CA GLN A 205 -4.53 8.44 28.13
C GLN A 205 -4.24 7.16 27.36
N GLN A 206 -3.22 6.45 27.82
CA GLN A 206 -2.92 5.10 27.36
C GLN A 206 -3.47 4.11 28.38
N THR A 207 -4.31 3.17 27.93
CA THR A 207 -4.83 2.11 28.77
C THR A 207 -3.70 1.17 29.18
N ALA A 208 -3.61 0.90 30.50
CA ALA A 208 -2.67 -0.09 31.02
C ALA A 208 -3.24 -1.48 30.83
N VAL A 209 -2.41 -2.41 30.34
CA VAL A 209 -2.72 -3.84 30.23
C VAL A 209 -1.57 -4.67 30.74
N ALA A 210 -1.84 -5.90 31.20
CA ALA A 210 -0.79 -6.78 31.69
C ALA A 210 0.32 -6.98 30.63
N ALA A 211 1.57 -6.92 31.07
CA ALA A 211 2.74 -7.02 30.17
C ALA A 211 2.74 -8.26 29.24
N PRO A 212 2.29 -9.47 29.69
CA PRO A 212 2.14 -10.64 28.81
C PRO A 212 1.11 -10.43 27.70
N ILE A 213 -0.03 -9.78 28.01
CA ILE A 213 -1.08 -9.47 27.02
C ILE A 213 -0.52 -8.51 25.96
N ARG A 214 0.12 -7.41 26.38
CA ARG A 214 0.73 -6.45 25.45
C ARG A 214 1.74 -7.12 24.50
N ARG A 215 2.62 -8.00 25.04
CA ARG A 215 3.57 -8.76 24.22
C ARG A 215 2.89 -9.69 23.23
N SER A 216 1.83 -10.39 23.67
CA SER A 216 1.04 -11.27 22.80
C SER A 216 0.38 -10.52 21.64
N LEU A 217 -0.27 -9.38 21.93
CA LEU A 217 -0.88 -8.53 20.92
C LEU A 217 0.16 -7.95 19.94
N GLY A 218 1.33 -7.54 20.43
CA GLY A 218 2.43 -7.08 19.60
C GLY A 218 2.92 -8.16 18.61
N ARG A 219 3.11 -9.40 19.09
CA ARG A 219 3.48 -10.54 18.22
C ARG A 219 2.38 -10.86 17.19
N ALA A 220 1.11 -10.84 17.61
CA ALA A 220 -0.02 -11.04 16.70
C ALA A 220 -0.08 -9.96 15.62
N SER A 221 0.19 -8.71 15.97
CA SER A 221 0.26 -7.60 15.04
C SER A 221 1.37 -7.78 14.00
N LEU A 222 2.55 -8.21 14.43
CA LEU A 222 3.67 -8.49 13.51
C LEU A 222 3.37 -9.65 12.58
N LEU A 223 2.77 -10.74 13.09
CA LEU A 223 2.37 -11.88 12.28
C LEU A 223 1.35 -11.48 11.20
N VAL A 224 0.28 -10.78 11.59
CA VAL A 224 -0.75 -10.29 10.65
C VAL A 224 -0.13 -9.33 9.62
N GLY A 225 0.76 -8.44 10.06
CA GLY A 225 1.48 -7.52 9.17
C GLY A 225 2.37 -8.23 8.16
N GLY A 226 3.09 -9.26 8.59
CA GLY A 226 3.92 -10.09 7.70
C GLY A 226 3.07 -10.83 6.66
N LEU A 227 1.98 -11.48 7.09
CA LEU A 227 1.04 -12.15 6.18
C LEU A 227 0.38 -11.15 5.19
N LEU A 228 -0.02 -9.99 5.67
CA LEU A 228 -0.59 -8.93 4.83
C LEU A 228 0.42 -8.40 3.82
N GLY A 229 1.68 -8.20 4.23
CA GLY A 229 2.76 -7.81 3.33
C GLY A 229 3.01 -8.85 2.22
N LEU A 230 3.08 -10.13 2.58
CA LEU A 230 3.19 -11.22 1.60
C LEU A 230 1.98 -11.25 0.66
N GLN A 231 0.77 -11.10 1.19
CA GLN A 231 -0.47 -11.09 0.40
C GLN A 231 -0.49 -9.94 -0.63
N ILE A 232 0.02 -8.76 -0.26
CA ILE A 232 0.14 -7.60 -1.16
C ILE A 232 1.15 -7.90 -2.27
N ILE A 233 2.32 -8.46 -1.94
CA ILE A 233 3.36 -8.80 -2.92
C ILE A 233 2.84 -9.82 -3.93
N TRP A 234 2.25 -10.93 -3.45
CA TRP A 234 1.68 -11.94 -4.36
C TRP A 234 0.47 -11.44 -5.13
N GLY A 235 -0.34 -10.53 -4.57
CA GLY A 235 -1.40 -9.83 -5.30
C GLY A 235 -0.85 -9.00 -6.45
N ALA A 236 0.27 -8.32 -6.26
CA ALA A 236 0.95 -7.58 -7.31
C ALA A 236 1.53 -8.52 -8.40
N PHE A 237 2.05 -9.69 -8.02
CA PHE A 237 2.50 -10.71 -8.99
C PHE A 237 1.31 -11.25 -9.80
N VAL A 238 0.16 -11.55 -9.15
CA VAL A 238 -1.07 -11.96 -9.86
C VAL A 238 -1.48 -10.92 -10.89
N ALA A 239 -1.46 -9.63 -10.52
CA ALA A 239 -1.78 -8.55 -11.43
C ALA A 239 -0.75 -8.41 -12.56
N GLY A 240 0.56 -8.46 -12.22
CA GLY A 240 1.65 -8.27 -13.18
C GLY A 240 1.81 -9.41 -14.19
N LEU A 241 1.48 -10.65 -13.79
CA LEU A 241 1.52 -11.85 -14.65
C LEU A 241 0.16 -12.20 -15.27
N GLU A 242 -0.86 -11.36 -15.06
CA GLU A 242 -2.24 -11.62 -15.52
C GLU A 242 -2.80 -12.98 -15.05
N ALA A 243 -2.25 -13.46 -13.93
CA ALA A 243 -2.57 -14.78 -13.40
C ALA A 243 -4.03 -14.93 -12.96
N GLY A 244 -4.76 -13.82 -12.79
CA GLY A 244 -6.19 -13.82 -12.49
C GLY A 244 -7.07 -14.43 -13.57
N PHE A 245 -6.58 -14.54 -14.81
CA PHE A 245 -7.34 -15.07 -15.94
C PHE A 245 -7.16 -16.58 -16.19
N ILE A 246 -6.20 -17.26 -15.51
CA ILE A 246 -5.84 -18.65 -15.81
C ILE A 246 -6.83 -19.66 -15.22
N PHE A 247 -7.22 -19.47 -13.96
CA PHE A 247 -8.18 -20.33 -13.27
C PHE A 247 -9.28 -19.48 -12.64
N ASN A 248 -10.45 -19.45 -13.25
CA ASN A 248 -11.59 -18.65 -12.77
C ASN A 248 -12.62 -19.50 -12.01
N THR A 249 -12.16 -20.56 -11.33
CA THR A 249 -12.95 -21.41 -10.43
C THR A 249 -12.48 -21.28 -8.98
N PHE A 250 -13.37 -21.53 -8.01
CA PHE A 250 -13.06 -21.49 -6.59
C PHE A 250 -13.89 -22.54 -5.83
N PRO A 251 -13.34 -23.26 -4.84
CA PRO A 251 -11.96 -23.20 -4.33
C PRO A 251 -10.92 -23.90 -5.22
N LEU A 252 -11.36 -24.75 -6.13
CA LEU A 252 -10.49 -25.56 -6.98
C LEU A 252 -9.90 -24.75 -8.13
N MET A 253 -8.73 -25.17 -8.62
CA MET A 253 -8.04 -24.66 -9.79
C MET A 253 -7.98 -25.76 -10.86
N GLY A 254 -8.85 -25.68 -11.87
CA GLY A 254 -8.96 -26.73 -12.87
C GLY A 254 -9.38 -28.10 -12.27
N GLY A 255 -10.30 -28.10 -11.30
CA GLY A 255 -10.79 -29.30 -10.63
C GLY A 255 -9.89 -29.86 -9.51
N ARG A 256 -8.73 -29.20 -9.20
CA ARG A 256 -7.76 -29.64 -8.17
C ARG A 256 -7.50 -28.54 -7.14
N LEU A 257 -7.16 -28.90 -5.90
CA LEU A 257 -6.71 -27.95 -4.87
C LEU A 257 -5.32 -27.37 -5.22
N VAL A 258 -4.44 -28.19 -5.80
CA VAL A 258 -3.12 -27.82 -6.27
C VAL A 258 -3.11 -28.01 -7.79
N PRO A 259 -2.88 -26.95 -8.59
CA PRO A 259 -2.89 -27.06 -10.04
C PRO A 259 -1.75 -27.95 -10.54
N ALA A 260 -2.01 -28.75 -11.58
CA ALA A 260 -1.00 -29.64 -12.14
C ALA A 260 0.22 -28.88 -12.72
N THR A 261 0.02 -27.60 -13.05
CA THR A 261 1.03 -26.71 -13.62
C THR A 261 1.82 -25.92 -12.56
N LEU A 262 1.75 -26.31 -11.27
CA LEU A 262 2.37 -25.56 -10.19
C LEU A 262 3.89 -25.43 -10.32
N LEU A 263 4.58 -26.49 -10.74
CA LEU A 263 6.05 -26.59 -10.79
C LEU A 263 6.52 -26.97 -12.20
N GLN A 264 6.34 -26.07 -13.17
CA GLN A 264 6.72 -26.28 -14.57
C GLN A 264 8.03 -25.59 -14.98
N LEU A 265 8.51 -24.65 -14.15
CA LEU A 265 9.73 -23.89 -14.43
C LEU A 265 10.92 -24.44 -13.64
N GLU A 266 12.09 -24.43 -14.23
CA GLU A 266 13.36 -24.71 -13.56
C GLU A 266 14.16 -23.40 -13.34
N PRO A 267 14.79 -23.21 -12.19
CA PRO A 267 14.71 -24.05 -10.97
C PRO A 267 13.34 -23.93 -10.27
N ALA A 268 12.93 -24.94 -9.51
CA ALA A 268 11.61 -25.08 -8.92
C ALA A 268 11.11 -23.82 -8.14
N LEU A 269 11.99 -23.11 -7.44
CA LEU A 269 11.65 -21.89 -6.70
C LEU A 269 11.18 -20.75 -7.60
N ARG A 270 11.58 -20.73 -8.86
CA ARG A 270 11.18 -19.74 -9.85
C ARG A 270 9.67 -19.76 -10.10
N ASN A 271 9.02 -20.92 -9.93
CA ASN A 271 7.57 -21.03 -10.11
C ASN A 271 6.79 -20.10 -9.19
N PHE A 272 7.22 -19.89 -7.96
CA PHE A 272 6.51 -19.04 -6.99
C PHE A 272 6.58 -17.54 -7.32
N ILE A 273 7.38 -17.17 -8.31
CA ILE A 273 7.57 -15.77 -8.73
C ILE A 273 7.12 -15.56 -10.19
N ASP A 274 7.47 -16.47 -11.11
CA ASP A 274 7.32 -16.28 -12.56
C ASP A 274 6.24 -17.18 -13.20
N ASN A 275 5.75 -18.23 -12.50
CA ASN A 275 4.70 -19.10 -12.99
C ASN A 275 3.32 -18.56 -12.56
N PRO A 276 2.47 -18.10 -13.51
CA PRO A 276 1.17 -17.53 -13.17
C PRO A 276 0.26 -18.49 -12.37
N ALA A 277 0.30 -19.80 -12.64
CA ALA A 277 -0.48 -20.79 -11.90
C ALA A 277 -0.05 -20.90 -10.42
N ALA A 278 1.26 -20.95 -10.18
CA ALA A 278 1.81 -21.02 -8.84
C ALA A 278 1.58 -19.71 -8.08
N VAL A 279 1.77 -18.57 -8.74
CA VAL A 279 1.54 -17.24 -8.15
C VAL A 279 0.08 -17.06 -7.74
N GLN A 280 -0.87 -17.47 -8.59
CA GLN A 280 -2.29 -17.42 -8.25
C GLN A 280 -2.62 -18.36 -7.08
N TRP A 281 -2.05 -19.57 -7.05
CA TRP A 281 -2.25 -20.52 -5.98
C TRP A 281 -1.73 -19.99 -4.64
N VAL A 282 -0.50 -19.46 -4.61
CA VAL A 282 0.08 -18.86 -3.39
C VAL A 282 -0.77 -17.69 -2.89
N HIS A 283 -1.24 -16.81 -3.78
CA HIS A 283 -2.10 -15.70 -3.39
C HIS A 283 -3.41 -16.17 -2.73
N ARG A 284 -4.04 -17.24 -3.22
CA ARG A 284 -5.24 -17.84 -2.61
C ARG A 284 -4.95 -18.44 -1.25
N VAL A 285 -3.84 -19.20 -1.12
CA VAL A 285 -3.42 -19.80 0.15
C VAL A 285 -3.10 -18.72 1.18
N LEU A 286 -2.30 -17.74 0.83
CA LEU A 286 -1.96 -16.63 1.72
C LEU A 286 -3.21 -15.86 2.17
N GLY A 287 -4.15 -15.59 1.26
CA GLY A 287 -5.41 -14.93 1.59
C GLY A 287 -6.23 -15.72 2.61
N THR A 288 -6.32 -17.04 2.44
CA THR A 288 -7.00 -17.94 3.38
C THR A 288 -6.30 -17.94 4.73
N VAL A 289 -4.98 -18.09 4.75
CA VAL A 289 -4.17 -18.09 6.00
C VAL A 289 -4.30 -16.74 6.72
N LEU A 290 -4.26 -15.62 5.99
CA LEU A 290 -4.46 -14.29 6.57
C LEU A 290 -5.85 -14.14 7.19
N ALA A 291 -6.90 -14.57 6.49
CA ALA A 291 -8.27 -14.50 7.01
C ALA A 291 -8.44 -15.31 8.30
N LEU A 292 -7.91 -16.55 8.33
CA LEU A 292 -7.92 -17.40 9.52
C LEU A 292 -7.09 -16.80 10.66
N ALA A 293 -5.91 -16.26 10.36
CA ALA A 293 -5.05 -15.64 11.38
C ALA A 293 -5.74 -14.44 12.03
N VAL A 294 -6.37 -13.56 11.22
CA VAL A 294 -7.12 -12.39 11.73
C VAL A 294 -8.34 -12.84 12.55
N ALA A 295 -9.05 -13.89 12.13
CA ALA A 295 -10.16 -14.45 12.91
C ALA A 295 -9.68 -14.99 14.27
N VAL A 296 -8.58 -15.74 14.30
CA VAL A 296 -7.98 -16.24 15.55
C VAL A 296 -7.56 -15.09 16.46
N VAL A 297 -6.92 -14.06 15.91
CA VAL A 297 -6.51 -12.87 16.67
C VAL A 297 -7.73 -12.18 17.27
N TYR A 298 -8.79 -11.97 16.50
CA TYR A 298 -10.02 -11.36 16.98
C TYR A 298 -10.67 -12.17 18.12
N LEU A 299 -10.79 -13.49 17.95
CA LEU A 299 -11.37 -14.37 18.99
C LEU A 299 -10.54 -14.35 20.29
N ARG A 300 -9.20 -14.26 20.18
CA ARG A 300 -8.33 -14.08 21.36
C ARG A 300 -8.54 -12.72 22.01
N VAL A 301 -8.55 -11.64 21.24
CA VAL A 301 -8.75 -10.28 21.75
C VAL A 301 -10.07 -10.14 22.50
N ARG A 302 -11.15 -10.82 22.03
CA ARG A 302 -12.44 -10.82 22.72
C ARG A 302 -12.40 -11.47 24.11
N ARG A 303 -11.48 -12.42 24.34
CA ARG A 303 -11.33 -13.17 25.60
C ARG A 303 -10.34 -12.50 26.57
N LEU A 304 -9.54 -11.55 26.10
CA LEU A 304 -8.54 -10.86 26.91
C LEU A 304 -9.16 -9.66 27.62
N ASP A 305 -8.59 -9.35 28.79
CA ASP A 305 -8.89 -8.09 29.49
C ASP A 305 -8.13 -6.94 28.84
N VAL A 306 -8.77 -6.35 27.85
CA VAL A 306 -8.26 -5.23 27.05
C VAL A 306 -9.34 -4.17 26.89
N ASP A 307 -8.90 -2.96 26.54
CA ASP A 307 -9.79 -1.83 26.34
C ASP A 307 -10.76 -2.02 25.15
N PRO A 308 -11.91 -1.32 25.15
CA PRO A 308 -12.91 -1.42 24.09
C PRO A 308 -12.37 -1.05 22.69
N ALA A 309 -11.36 -0.15 22.61
CA ALA A 309 -10.77 0.25 21.34
C ALA A 309 -9.97 -0.89 20.70
N SER A 310 -9.21 -1.67 21.50
CA SER A 310 -8.52 -2.89 21.05
C SER A 310 -9.50 -3.89 20.44
N ARG A 311 -10.65 -4.15 21.10
CA ARG A 311 -11.69 -5.07 20.61
C ARG A 311 -12.34 -4.55 19.32
N ARG A 312 -12.69 -3.26 19.27
CA ARG A 312 -13.30 -2.63 18.10
C ARG A 312 -12.38 -2.66 16.88
N LEU A 313 -11.11 -2.28 17.03
CA LEU A 313 -10.15 -2.25 15.94
C LEU A 313 -9.88 -3.65 15.39
N ALA A 314 -9.75 -4.67 16.25
CA ALA A 314 -9.63 -6.07 15.82
C ALA A 314 -10.88 -6.56 15.08
N GLY A 315 -12.08 -6.15 15.53
CA GLY A 315 -13.35 -6.47 14.86
C GLY A 315 -13.48 -5.81 13.49
N VAL A 316 -13.11 -4.54 13.37
CA VAL A 316 -13.07 -3.83 12.08
C VAL A 316 -12.09 -4.51 11.11
N LEU A 317 -10.91 -4.89 11.60
CA LEU A 317 -9.92 -5.58 10.77
C LEU A 317 -10.47 -6.94 10.27
N LEU A 318 -11.13 -7.71 11.14
CA LEU A 318 -11.77 -8.97 10.73
C LEU A 318 -12.85 -8.77 9.67
N ALA A 319 -13.75 -7.80 9.88
CA ALA A 319 -14.83 -7.50 8.93
C ALA A 319 -14.28 -7.10 7.55
N LEU A 320 -13.26 -6.23 7.54
CA LEU A 320 -12.63 -5.79 6.30
C LEU A 320 -11.90 -6.94 5.59
N VAL A 321 -11.18 -7.81 6.31
CA VAL A 321 -10.48 -8.96 5.72
C VAL A 321 -11.47 -9.98 5.19
N ALA A 322 -12.59 -10.24 5.89
CA ALA A 322 -13.64 -11.13 5.40
C ALA A 322 -14.29 -10.59 4.13
N ALA A 323 -14.64 -9.29 4.09
CA ALA A 323 -15.17 -8.64 2.89
C ALA A 323 -14.18 -8.69 1.72
N GLN A 324 -12.88 -8.45 1.99
CA GLN A 324 -11.82 -8.53 0.98
C GLN A 324 -11.66 -9.93 0.40
N TYR A 325 -11.76 -10.96 1.25
CA TYR A 325 -11.67 -12.34 0.81
C TYR A 325 -12.80 -12.69 -0.16
N LEU A 326 -14.04 -12.31 0.20
CA LEU A 326 -15.20 -12.49 -0.67
C LEU A 326 -15.07 -11.70 -1.96
N LEU A 327 -14.60 -10.45 -1.88
CA LEU A 327 -14.35 -9.60 -3.04
C LEU A 327 -13.28 -10.20 -3.97
N GLY A 328 -12.24 -10.82 -3.41
CA GLY A 328 -11.22 -11.53 -4.19
C GLY A 328 -11.78 -12.75 -4.91
N VAL A 329 -12.61 -13.55 -4.24
CA VAL A 329 -13.33 -14.67 -4.87
C VAL A 329 -14.24 -14.17 -5.99
N LEU A 330 -15.00 -13.11 -5.75
CA LEU A 330 -15.89 -12.51 -6.75
C LEU A 330 -15.11 -11.96 -7.97
N THR A 331 -14.00 -11.25 -7.73
CA THR A 331 -13.10 -10.78 -8.79
C THR A 331 -12.68 -11.91 -9.71
N LEU A 332 -12.32 -13.04 -9.11
CA LEU A 332 -11.87 -14.22 -9.84
C LEU A 332 -12.98 -14.88 -10.64
N LEU A 333 -14.14 -15.17 -10.01
CA LEU A 333 -15.25 -15.86 -10.63
C LEU A 333 -15.88 -15.08 -11.80
N LEU A 334 -15.80 -13.75 -11.75
CA LEU A 334 -16.29 -12.85 -12.78
C LEU A 334 -15.23 -12.52 -13.85
N HIS A 335 -14.11 -13.24 -13.92
CA HIS A 335 -13.04 -13.02 -14.92
C HIS A 335 -12.39 -11.64 -14.84
N VAL A 336 -12.13 -11.16 -13.63
CA VAL A 336 -11.38 -9.94 -13.33
C VAL A 336 -11.96 -8.67 -13.95
N PRO A 337 -13.25 -8.33 -13.74
CA PRO A 337 -13.79 -7.06 -14.23
C PRO A 337 -13.01 -5.88 -13.64
N VAL A 338 -12.67 -4.90 -14.48
CA VAL A 338 -11.85 -3.74 -14.08
C VAL A 338 -12.38 -3.05 -12.82
N SER A 339 -13.69 -2.78 -12.76
CA SER A 339 -14.32 -2.12 -11.60
C SER A 339 -14.14 -2.90 -10.30
N ILE A 340 -14.39 -4.21 -10.30
CA ILE A 340 -14.30 -5.05 -9.10
C ILE A 340 -12.84 -5.25 -8.70
N ALA A 341 -11.94 -5.45 -9.65
CA ALA A 341 -10.51 -5.62 -9.40
C ALA A 341 -9.89 -4.34 -8.80
N VAL A 342 -10.29 -3.15 -9.28
CA VAL A 342 -9.88 -1.86 -8.70
C VAL A 342 -10.39 -1.70 -7.27
N VAL A 343 -11.64 -2.06 -7.01
CA VAL A 343 -12.20 -2.03 -5.64
C VAL A 343 -11.46 -3.01 -4.74
N HIS A 344 -11.14 -4.22 -5.23
CA HIS A 344 -10.33 -5.20 -4.49
C HIS A 344 -8.94 -4.64 -4.13
N GLN A 345 -8.26 -3.98 -5.05
CA GLN A 345 -6.97 -3.34 -4.79
C GLN A 345 -7.09 -2.17 -3.80
N ALA A 346 -8.10 -1.30 -3.94
CA ALA A 346 -8.32 -0.17 -3.05
C ALA A 346 -8.68 -0.62 -1.62
N ALA A 347 -9.52 -1.65 -1.48
CA ALA A 347 -9.89 -2.22 -0.20
C ALA A 347 -8.68 -2.84 0.52
N ALA A 348 -7.72 -3.43 -0.20
CA ALA A 348 -6.46 -3.89 0.40
C ALA A 348 -5.68 -2.76 1.08
N LEU A 349 -5.65 -1.54 0.49
CA LEU A 349 -5.01 -0.38 1.11
C LEU A 349 -5.77 0.07 2.38
N VAL A 350 -7.10 0.02 2.37
CA VAL A 350 -7.93 0.32 3.56
C VAL A 350 -7.65 -0.68 4.68
N ILE A 351 -7.53 -1.98 4.36
CA ILE A 351 -7.16 -3.03 5.33
C ILE A 351 -5.78 -2.77 5.91
N PHE A 352 -4.81 -2.40 5.08
CA PHE A 352 -3.47 -2.04 5.54
C PHE A 352 -3.52 -0.84 6.50
N GLY A 353 -4.37 0.15 6.21
CA GLY A 353 -4.65 1.27 7.12
C GLY A 353 -5.28 0.84 8.44
N ALA A 354 -6.24 -0.07 8.41
CA ALA A 354 -6.89 -0.62 9.61
C ALA A 354 -5.89 -1.43 10.46
N TRP A 355 -5.05 -2.25 9.83
CA TRP A 355 -3.95 -2.95 10.50
C TRP A 355 -2.95 -1.96 11.11
N THR A 356 -2.55 -0.93 10.37
CA THR A 356 -1.67 0.14 10.88
C THR A 356 -2.28 0.82 12.11
N ALA A 357 -3.58 1.11 12.07
CA ALA A 357 -4.30 1.73 13.18
C ALA A 357 -4.33 0.81 14.41
N TRP A 358 -4.60 -0.48 14.22
CA TRP A 358 -4.59 -1.48 15.29
C TRP A 358 -3.17 -1.66 15.87
N THR A 359 -2.17 -1.80 15.02
CA THR A 359 -0.76 -1.93 15.41
C THR A 359 -0.26 -0.73 16.21
N HIS A 360 -0.57 0.48 15.73
CA HIS A 360 -0.26 1.71 16.45
C HIS A 360 -0.92 1.76 17.84
N HIS A 361 -2.19 1.35 17.94
CA HIS A 361 -2.90 1.30 19.21
C HIS A 361 -2.23 0.31 20.17
N VAL A 362 -1.96 -0.92 19.73
CA VAL A 362 -1.27 -1.96 20.54
C VAL A 362 0.13 -1.50 20.99
N HIS A 363 0.88 -0.83 20.09
CA HIS A 363 2.21 -0.32 20.40
C HIS A 363 2.20 0.74 21.53
N ASN A 364 1.12 1.53 21.60
CA ASN A 364 0.95 2.60 22.58
C ASN A 364 0.23 2.14 23.88
N LEU A 365 -0.15 0.87 24.05
CA LEU A 365 -0.62 0.33 25.33
C LEU A 365 0.50 0.38 26.37
N ARG A 366 0.20 0.77 27.61
CA ARG A 366 1.15 0.72 28.72
C ARG A 366 1.16 -0.68 29.34
N ALA A 367 2.30 -1.11 29.85
CA ALA A 367 2.36 -2.24 30.74
C ALA A 367 1.85 -1.82 32.11
N ALA A 368 0.86 -2.57 32.65
CA ALA A 368 0.41 -2.43 34.04
C ALA A 368 1.49 -2.98 34.98
#